data_260db4bd092587874bfcc2a30f019716
#
_entry.id   260db4bd092587874bfcc2a30f019716
#
_cell.length_a   1.000
_cell.length_b   1.000
_cell.length_c   1.000
_cell.angle_alpha   90.00
_cell.angle_beta   90.00
_cell.angle_gamma   90.00
#
_symmetry.space_group_name_H-M   'P 1'
#
loop_
_entity.id
_entity.type
_entity.pdbx_description
1 polymer ?
#
loop_
_entity_poly.entity_id
_entity_poly.type
_entity_poly.pdbx_seq_one_letter_code
_entity_poly.pdbx_strand_id
1 'polypeptide(L)'
;MKMFKLTTLCMLTMGIGQITFAEQQRATLPQLDSKTITTQCDAQIATVKVKLAAFAKMPLQNNALARWDQIFAEFEDFIGPVGFYSNVNPSAEVRQAADDCEVKINQYQTEIYQDAALYQQIKKIKTTNDIDAKYRQDILNDFEDMGIQLSKDQQARLKIILDNLTKIEQEFARNIRDNPEKVEFSADELRGLPNSYIANLKKNEQGQYLLGFDYPEYLPFMQLADSDDARKRYQIAYTRRGTEKNLVLLKQAIDLRYELAQLFGYKSYADWKLKNRMAQNPETVNQFLNEVHNIVTPLEKKEVQTLRE
;
A
#
# COMPACT_ATOMS: atom_id res chain seq x y z
N MET A 1 51.19 65.75 -37.49
CA MET A 1 52.34 65.16 -36.71
C MET A 1 51.79 64.04 -35.85
N LYS A 2 52.23 62.87 -36.15
CA LYS A 2 52.08 61.54 -35.56
C LYS A 2 50.94 61.23 -34.56
N MET A 3 49.92 60.58 -35.09
CA MET A 3 48.89 59.84 -34.38
C MET A 3 49.45 58.46 -34.02
N PHE A 4 49.32 58.08 -32.74
CA PHE A 4 49.47 56.69 -32.28
C PHE A 4 48.11 56.10 -32.08
N LYS A 5 47.80 55.04 -32.87
CA LYS A 5 46.62 54.22 -32.70
C LYS A 5 46.92 53.13 -31.70
N LEU A 6 46.20 53.11 -30.57
CA LEU A 6 46.22 52.01 -29.62
C LEU A 6 44.99 51.13 -29.91
N THR A 7 45.22 49.96 -30.43
CA THR A 7 44.25 48.89 -30.67
C THR A 7 44.09 48.08 -29.36
N THR A 8 42.97 48.28 -28.68
CA THR A 8 42.59 47.51 -27.50
C THR A 8 41.97 46.18 -27.97
N LEU A 9 42.69 45.07 -27.76
CA LEU A 9 42.23 43.71 -28.02
C LEU A 9 41.29 43.28 -26.85
N CYS A 10 40.00 43.21 -27.13
CA CYS A 10 39.01 42.72 -26.17
C CYS A 10 39.02 41.19 -26.22
N MET A 11 39.66 40.53 -25.24
CA MET A 11 39.51 39.07 -25.02
C MET A 11 38.15 38.79 -24.41
N LEU A 12 37.23 38.25 -25.19
CA LEU A 12 36.03 37.59 -24.68
C LEU A 12 36.45 36.27 -24.02
N THR A 13 36.52 36.24 -22.70
CA THR A 13 36.54 35.01 -21.95
C THR A 13 35.14 34.43 -21.93
N MET A 14 34.87 33.44 -22.79
CA MET A 14 33.69 32.58 -22.63
C MET A 14 33.84 31.80 -21.33
N GLY A 15 33.14 32.26 -20.27
CA GLY A 15 32.94 31.50 -19.08
C GLY A 15 32.08 30.27 -19.43
N ILE A 16 32.72 29.10 -19.57
CA ILE A 16 32.02 27.83 -19.58
C ILE A 16 31.45 27.67 -18.18
N GLY A 17 30.19 28.05 -18.01
CA GLY A 17 29.44 27.72 -16.80
C GLY A 17 29.39 26.19 -16.69
N GLN A 18 30.14 25.65 -15.74
CA GLN A 18 29.95 24.27 -15.31
C GLN A 18 28.53 24.19 -14.77
N ILE A 19 27.63 23.59 -15.55
CA ILE A 19 26.35 23.11 -15.03
C ILE A 19 26.71 21.98 -14.08
N THR A 20 26.91 22.28 -12.82
CA THR A 20 26.90 21.27 -11.76
C THR A 20 25.48 20.72 -11.74
N PHE A 21 25.27 19.56 -12.36
CA PHE A 21 24.13 18.72 -12.02
C PHE A 21 24.23 18.50 -10.51
N ALA A 22 23.36 19.15 -9.76
CA ALA A 22 23.18 18.78 -8.37
C ALA A 22 22.89 17.29 -8.36
N GLU A 23 23.80 16.50 -7.81
CA GLU A 23 23.63 15.08 -7.62
C GLU A 23 22.36 14.94 -6.82
N GLN A 24 21.28 14.54 -7.48
CA GLN A 24 19.99 14.38 -6.85
C GLN A 24 20.18 13.27 -5.83
N GLN A 25 20.33 13.63 -4.57
CA GLN A 25 20.51 12.69 -3.47
C GLN A 25 19.33 11.72 -3.55
N ARG A 26 19.60 10.48 -4.00
CA ARG A 26 18.58 9.44 -4.04
C ARG A 26 18.10 9.25 -2.62
N ALA A 27 16.80 9.39 -2.41
CA ALA A 27 16.21 9.06 -1.14
C ALA A 27 16.55 7.60 -0.82
N THR A 28 17.31 7.39 0.26
CA THR A 28 17.64 6.04 0.73
C THR A 28 16.67 5.67 1.83
N LEU A 29 16.19 4.43 1.78
CA LEU A 29 15.39 3.90 2.88
C LEU A 29 16.23 3.89 4.17
N PRO A 30 15.69 4.37 5.30
CA PRO A 30 16.39 4.29 6.58
C PRO A 30 16.63 2.83 6.95
N GLN A 31 17.82 2.51 7.46
CA GLN A 31 18.13 1.16 7.95
C GLN A 31 17.48 1.00 9.33
N LEU A 32 16.39 0.23 9.40
CA LEU A 32 15.62 -0.01 10.61
C LEU A 32 15.74 -1.48 11.02
N ASP A 33 16.19 -1.74 12.23
CA ASP A 33 16.07 -3.04 12.89
C ASP A 33 14.76 -3.14 13.70
N SER A 34 14.44 -4.32 14.20
CA SER A 34 13.19 -4.59 14.93
C SER A 34 13.07 -3.71 16.19
N LYS A 35 14.16 -3.50 16.92
CA LYS A 35 14.20 -2.67 18.13
C LYS A 35 13.97 -1.19 17.79
N THR A 36 14.61 -0.71 16.74
CA THR A 36 14.47 0.68 16.27
C THR A 36 13.04 0.94 15.82
N ILE A 37 12.43 0.04 15.03
CA ILE A 37 11.02 0.15 14.61
C ILE A 37 10.12 0.26 15.84
N THR A 38 10.23 -0.68 16.79
CA THR A 38 9.38 -0.70 17.99
C THR A 38 9.51 0.60 18.80
N THR A 39 10.75 1.07 19.03
CA THR A 39 11.00 2.26 19.83
C THR A 39 10.53 3.53 19.13
N GLN A 40 10.82 3.66 17.84
CA GLN A 40 10.41 4.83 17.06
C GLN A 40 8.91 4.87 16.83
N CYS A 41 8.23 3.73 16.70
CA CYS A 41 6.79 3.65 16.57
C CYS A 41 6.08 4.37 17.73
N ASP A 42 6.41 4.01 18.96
CA ASP A 42 5.82 4.62 20.15
C ASP A 42 6.19 6.12 20.27
N ALA A 43 7.43 6.49 19.93
CA ALA A 43 7.88 7.87 19.96
C ALA A 43 7.19 8.75 18.90
N GLN A 44 6.99 8.24 17.69
CA GLN A 44 6.31 8.98 16.62
C GLN A 44 4.83 9.16 16.92
N ILE A 45 4.15 8.12 17.38
CA ILE A 45 2.75 8.23 17.84
C ILE A 45 2.62 9.28 18.95
N ALA A 46 3.51 9.27 19.94
CA ALA A 46 3.53 10.27 21.01
C ALA A 46 3.76 11.70 20.48
N THR A 47 4.67 11.85 19.51
CA THR A 47 4.97 13.13 18.86
C THR A 47 3.75 13.69 18.12
N VAL A 48 3.09 12.86 17.31
CA VAL A 48 1.86 13.25 16.58
C VAL A 48 0.75 13.61 17.55
N LYS A 49 0.61 12.85 18.65
CA LYS A 49 -0.39 13.14 19.70
C LYS A 49 -0.20 14.54 20.30
N VAL A 50 1.04 14.94 20.59
CA VAL A 50 1.34 16.29 21.09
C VAL A 50 1.03 17.36 20.06
N LYS A 51 1.42 17.15 18.79
CA LYS A 51 1.16 18.09 17.69
C LYS A 51 -0.33 18.29 17.44
N LEU A 52 -1.11 17.20 17.41
CA LEU A 52 -2.57 17.26 17.22
C LEU A 52 -3.29 17.90 18.40
N ALA A 53 -2.86 17.63 19.64
CA ALA A 53 -3.39 18.31 20.82
C ALA A 53 -3.13 19.83 20.81
N ALA A 54 -1.99 20.26 20.29
CA ALA A 54 -1.70 21.67 20.07
C ALA A 54 -2.53 22.24 18.92
N PHE A 55 -2.69 21.51 17.81
CA PHE A 55 -3.52 21.90 16.68
C PHE A 55 -4.99 22.12 17.09
N ALA A 56 -5.56 21.24 17.91
CA ALA A 56 -6.93 21.35 18.39
C ALA A 56 -7.24 22.67 19.17
N LYS A 57 -6.20 23.28 19.75
CA LYS A 57 -6.30 24.49 20.58
C LYS A 57 -5.80 25.76 19.90
N MET A 58 -5.15 25.63 18.72
CA MET A 58 -4.54 26.80 18.07
C MET A 58 -5.63 27.76 17.51
N PRO A 59 -5.36 29.09 17.47
CA PRO A 59 -6.18 30.03 16.73
C PRO A 59 -6.20 29.68 15.24
N LEU A 60 -7.37 29.70 14.62
CA LEU A 60 -7.49 29.43 13.18
C LEU A 60 -6.92 30.59 12.38
N GLN A 61 -5.86 30.32 11.65
CA GLN A 61 -5.20 31.22 10.71
C GLN A 61 -5.25 30.61 9.30
N ASN A 62 -4.87 31.39 8.29
CA ASN A 62 -4.91 30.97 6.89
C ASN A 62 -4.06 29.74 6.56
N ASN A 63 -3.10 29.37 7.42
CA ASN A 63 -2.22 28.21 7.27
C ASN A 63 -2.65 26.98 8.10
N ALA A 64 -3.84 26.98 8.69
CA ALA A 64 -4.28 25.88 9.55
C ALA A 64 -4.34 24.54 8.80
N LEU A 65 -4.81 24.54 7.56
CA LEU A 65 -4.87 23.33 6.73
C LEU A 65 -3.47 22.80 6.37
N ALA A 66 -2.54 23.69 6.03
CA ALA A 66 -1.16 23.32 5.76
C ALA A 66 -0.45 22.78 7.02
N ARG A 67 -0.82 23.24 8.22
CA ARG A 67 -0.30 22.67 9.47
C ARG A 67 -0.82 21.26 9.74
N TRP A 68 -2.09 21.02 9.45
CA TRP A 68 -2.64 19.65 9.49
C TRP A 68 -1.87 18.74 8.55
N ASP A 69 -1.72 19.14 7.29
CA ASP A 69 -0.99 18.42 6.26
C ASP A 69 0.45 18.12 6.67
N GLN A 70 1.17 19.11 7.19
CA GLN A 70 2.54 18.92 7.67
C GLN A 70 2.66 17.88 8.78
N ILE A 71 1.71 17.83 9.74
CA ILE A 71 1.74 16.84 10.82
C ILE A 71 1.68 15.42 10.24
N PHE A 72 0.80 15.21 9.26
CA PHE A 72 0.65 13.91 8.63
C PHE A 72 1.77 13.58 7.65
N ALA A 73 2.30 14.55 6.89
CA ALA A 73 3.46 14.33 6.03
C ALA A 73 4.68 13.86 6.83
N GLU A 74 4.97 14.50 7.96
CA GLU A 74 6.06 14.08 8.85
C GLU A 74 5.82 12.68 9.48
N PHE A 75 4.56 12.31 9.70
CA PHE A 75 4.21 10.97 10.19
C PHE A 75 4.36 9.92 9.09
N GLU A 76 3.95 10.23 7.86
CA GLU A 76 4.09 9.38 6.69
C GLU A 76 5.55 9.09 6.33
N ASP A 77 6.47 10.04 6.56
CA ASP A 77 7.92 9.83 6.40
C ASP A 77 8.45 8.68 7.27
N PHE A 78 7.78 8.39 8.39
CA PHE A 78 8.07 7.22 9.23
C PHE A 78 7.24 6.00 8.83
N ILE A 79 5.93 6.16 8.58
CA ILE A 79 5.00 5.06 8.29
C ILE A 79 5.38 4.36 6.98
N GLY A 80 5.73 5.11 5.94
CA GLY A 80 6.06 4.56 4.62
C GLY A 80 7.18 3.51 4.66
N PRO A 81 8.36 3.81 5.22
CA PRO A 81 9.43 2.82 5.43
C PRO A 81 9.00 1.62 6.27
N VAL A 82 8.21 1.80 7.33
CA VAL A 82 7.73 0.70 8.19
C VAL A 82 6.84 -0.23 7.39
N GLY A 83 5.82 0.30 6.68
CA GLY A 83 4.94 -0.49 5.83
C GLY A 83 5.67 -1.19 4.67
N PHE A 84 6.74 -0.59 4.15
CA PHE A 84 7.60 -1.26 3.18
C PHE A 84 8.33 -2.45 3.80
N TYR A 85 8.92 -2.27 4.99
CA TYR A 85 9.65 -3.33 5.67
C TYR A 85 8.78 -4.48 6.14
N SER A 86 7.52 -4.27 6.47
CA SER A 86 6.58 -5.35 6.82
C SER A 86 6.44 -6.37 5.68
N ASN A 87 6.61 -5.93 4.44
CA ASN A 87 6.41 -6.77 3.27
C ASN A 87 7.69 -7.37 2.67
N VAL A 88 8.82 -6.63 2.69
CA VAL A 88 10.00 -7.02 1.88
C VAL A 88 11.27 -7.27 2.70
N ASN A 89 11.30 -6.97 3.99
CA ASN A 89 12.53 -7.18 4.77
C ASN A 89 12.86 -8.69 4.89
N PRO A 90 14.10 -9.12 4.66
CA PRO A 90 14.48 -10.53 4.77
C PRO A 90 14.37 -11.08 6.20
N SER A 91 14.55 -10.22 7.23
CA SER A 91 14.40 -10.63 8.63
C SER A 91 12.93 -10.74 9.03
N ALA A 92 12.50 -11.92 9.48
CA ALA A 92 11.16 -12.12 10.03
C ALA A 92 10.89 -11.27 11.28
N GLU A 93 11.91 -11.02 12.11
CA GLU A 93 11.78 -10.16 13.29
C GLU A 93 11.50 -8.71 12.93
N VAL A 94 12.15 -8.20 11.87
CA VAL A 94 11.90 -6.85 11.37
C VAL A 94 10.50 -6.74 10.79
N ARG A 95 10.07 -7.72 9.99
CA ARG A 95 8.70 -7.76 9.45
C ARG A 95 7.65 -7.79 10.57
N GLN A 96 7.86 -8.61 11.60
CA GLN A 96 6.94 -8.68 12.74
C GLN A 96 6.88 -7.36 13.52
N ALA A 97 8.03 -6.72 13.79
CA ALA A 97 8.05 -5.42 14.45
C ALA A 97 7.33 -4.33 13.64
N ALA A 98 7.44 -4.39 12.31
CA ALA A 98 6.73 -3.50 11.40
C ALA A 98 5.21 -3.76 11.41
N ASP A 99 4.78 -5.03 11.32
CA ASP A 99 3.37 -5.44 11.43
C ASP A 99 2.76 -4.95 12.77
N ASP A 100 3.49 -5.12 13.89
CA ASP A 100 3.04 -4.67 15.22
C ASP A 100 2.94 -3.13 15.30
N CYS A 101 3.85 -2.42 14.65
CA CYS A 101 3.79 -0.97 14.55
C CYS A 101 2.59 -0.49 13.72
N GLU A 102 2.31 -1.11 12.59
CA GLU A 102 1.12 -0.80 11.77
C GLU A 102 -0.18 -0.97 12.55
N VAL A 103 -0.29 -2.01 13.39
CA VAL A 103 -1.46 -2.17 14.28
C VAL A 103 -1.61 -0.97 15.20
N LYS A 104 -0.53 -0.54 15.85
CA LYS A 104 -0.55 0.64 16.75
C LYS A 104 -0.92 1.92 16.00
N ILE A 105 -0.37 2.12 14.79
CA ILE A 105 -0.66 3.27 13.94
C ILE A 105 -2.16 3.29 13.58
N ASN A 106 -2.72 2.18 13.11
CA ASN A 106 -4.13 2.08 12.73
C ASN A 106 -5.06 2.33 13.92
N GLN A 107 -4.71 1.83 15.11
CA GLN A 107 -5.44 2.10 16.33
C GLN A 107 -5.41 3.59 16.69
N TYR A 108 -4.25 4.22 16.57
CA TYR A 108 -4.10 5.64 16.84
C TYR A 108 -4.81 6.50 15.78
N GLN A 109 -4.79 6.14 14.51
CA GLN A 109 -5.57 6.81 13.46
C GLN A 109 -7.08 6.79 13.78
N THR A 110 -7.60 5.67 14.28
CA THR A 110 -8.98 5.60 14.74
C THR A 110 -9.24 6.61 15.88
N GLU A 111 -8.31 6.74 16.83
CA GLU A 111 -8.42 7.73 17.92
C GLU A 111 -8.42 9.17 17.40
N ILE A 112 -7.55 9.49 16.43
CA ILE A 112 -7.48 10.82 15.79
C ILE A 112 -8.83 11.19 15.16
N TYR A 113 -9.35 10.30 14.32
CA TYR A 113 -10.58 10.58 13.57
C TYR A 113 -11.87 10.42 14.40
N GLN A 114 -11.77 9.97 15.65
CA GLN A 114 -12.86 10.02 16.63
C GLN A 114 -12.73 11.18 17.63
N ASP A 115 -11.72 12.05 17.46
CA ASP A 115 -11.54 13.25 18.31
C ASP A 115 -12.47 14.39 17.87
N ALA A 116 -13.46 14.69 18.70
CA ALA A 116 -14.44 15.75 18.43
C ALA A 116 -13.82 17.15 18.39
N ALA A 117 -12.73 17.41 19.15
CA ALA A 117 -12.08 18.71 19.15
C ALA A 117 -11.35 18.96 17.84
N LEU A 118 -10.65 17.94 17.31
CA LEU A 118 -10.02 17.99 15.99
C LEU A 118 -11.05 18.16 14.87
N TYR A 119 -12.14 17.39 14.90
CA TYR A 119 -13.24 17.52 13.93
C TYR A 119 -13.80 18.93 13.89
N GLN A 120 -14.12 19.50 15.06
CA GLN A 120 -14.65 20.85 15.15
C GLN A 120 -13.63 21.91 14.70
N GLN A 121 -12.35 21.68 14.93
CA GLN A 121 -11.29 22.59 14.48
C GLN A 121 -11.20 22.60 12.94
N ILE A 122 -11.15 21.42 12.29
CA ILE A 122 -11.16 21.28 10.83
C ILE A 122 -12.44 21.91 10.23
N LYS A 123 -13.60 21.67 10.85
CA LYS A 123 -14.88 22.19 10.39
C LYS A 123 -14.94 23.72 10.33
N LYS A 124 -14.20 24.41 11.20
CA LYS A 124 -14.14 25.87 11.27
C LYS A 124 -13.15 26.50 10.31
N ILE A 125 -12.23 25.74 9.70
CA ILE A 125 -11.24 26.27 8.75
C ILE A 125 -11.99 26.85 7.55
N LYS A 126 -11.67 28.09 7.19
CA LYS A 126 -12.13 28.73 5.96
C LYS A 126 -11.12 28.49 4.84
N THR A 127 -11.59 28.12 3.68
CA THR A 127 -10.77 27.90 2.48
C THR A 127 -11.03 29.00 1.47
N THR A 128 -10.01 29.36 0.68
CA THR A 128 -10.07 30.45 -0.29
C THR A 128 -9.95 29.99 -1.76
N ASN A 129 -9.70 28.68 -1.94
CA ASN A 129 -9.59 28.05 -3.25
C ASN A 129 -10.21 26.64 -3.23
N ASP A 130 -10.46 26.10 -4.42
CA ASP A 130 -11.16 24.80 -4.56
C ASP A 130 -10.31 23.60 -4.12
N ILE A 131 -8.98 23.67 -4.23
CA ILE A 131 -8.07 22.61 -3.80
C ILE A 131 -8.15 22.44 -2.28
N ASP A 132 -7.98 23.53 -1.54
CA ASP A 132 -8.08 23.52 -0.08
C ASP A 132 -9.49 23.15 0.38
N ALA A 133 -10.53 23.60 -0.34
CA ALA A 133 -11.91 23.25 -0.05
C ALA A 133 -12.14 21.73 -0.19
N LYS A 134 -11.62 21.15 -1.27
CA LYS A 134 -11.69 19.68 -1.50
C LYS A 134 -10.90 18.92 -0.45
N TYR A 135 -9.66 19.31 -0.16
CA TYR A 135 -8.82 18.67 0.85
C TYR A 135 -9.47 18.70 2.24
N ARG A 136 -9.97 19.87 2.65
CA ARG A 136 -10.73 19.99 3.89
C ARG A 136 -11.96 19.07 3.93
N GLN A 137 -12.69 18.97 2.81
CA GLN A 137 -13.85 18.08 2.74
C GLN A 137 -13.42 16.60 2.86
N ASP A 138 -12.31 16.22 2.24
CA ASP A 138 -11.79 14.86 2.36
C ASP A 138 -11.42 14.51 3.80
N ILE A 139 -10.75 15.42 4.51
CA ILE A 139 -10.46 15.23 5.94
C ILE A 139 -11.77 15.06 6.75
N LEU A 140 -12.79 15.87 6.47
CA LEU A 140 -14.08 15.73 7.17
C LEU A 140 -14.76 14.40 6.85
N ASN A 141 -14.69 13.93 5.62
CA ASN A 141 -15.18 12.62 5.22
C ASN A 141 -14.46 11.49 5.97
N ASP A 142 -13.15 11.61 6.19
CA ASP A 142 -12.37 10.63 6.97
C ASP A 142 -12.84 10.58 8.43
N PHE A 143 -13.13 11.73 9.06
CA PHE A 143 -13.74 11.76 10.39
C PHE A 143 -15.12 11.09 10.42
N GLU A 144 -15.93 11.32 9.40
CA GLU A 144 -17.26 10.73 9.28
C GLU A 144 -17.18 9.22 9.04
N ASP A 145 -16.24 8.77 8.21
CA ASP A 145 -15.97 7.36 7.93
C ASP A 145 -15.43 6.60 9.15
N MET A 146 -14.73 7.31 10.05
CA MET A 146 -14.26 6.78 11.34
C MET A 146 -15.27 6.97 12.47
N GLY A 147 -16.51 7.36 12.13
CA GLY A 147 -17.65 7.31 13.04
C GLY A 147 -17.73 8.46 14.04
N ILE A 148 -17.19 9.65 13.73
CA ILE A 148 -17.27 10.82 14.64
C ILE A 148 -18.72 11.18 14.99
N GLN A 149 -19.69 10.85 14.14
CA GLN A 149 -21.11 11.12 14.34
C GLN A 149 -21.86 9.97 15.02
N LEU A 150 -21.22 8.83 15.24
CA LEU A 150 -21.81 7.67 15.92
C LEU A 150 -21.87 7.89 17.43
N SER A 151 -22.77 7.18 18.11
CA SER A 151 -22.81 7.13 19.57
C SER A 151 -21.50 6.54 20.13
N LYS A 152 -21.19 6.80 21.40
CA LYS A 152 -19.98 6.27 22.02
C LYS A 152 -19.89 4.75 21.99
N ASP A 153 -21.01 4.05 22.17
CA ASP A 153 -21.05 2.58 22.08
C ASP A 153 -20.79 2.09 20.66
N GLN A 154 -21.35 2.77 19.66
CA GLN A 154 -21.09 2.46 18.25
C GLN A 154 -19.64 2.77 17.85
N GLN A 155 -19.04 3.87 18.35
CA GLN A 155 -17.63 4.18 18.14
C GLN A 155 -16.72 3.09 18.73
N ALA A 156 -17.03 2.63 19.96
CA ALA A 156 -16.29 1.53 20.58
C ALA A 156 -16.41 0.23 19.77
N ARG A 157 -17.62 -0.07 19.27
CA ARG A 157 -17.83 -1.25 18.40
C ARG A 157 -17.08 -1.12 17.07
N LEU A 158 -17.13 0.06 16.43
CA LEU A 158 -16.38 0.34 15.20
C LEU A 158 -14.89 0.14 15.39
N LYS A 159 -14.32 0.63 16.50
CA LYS A 159 -12.90 0.40 16.83
C LYS A 159 -12.56 -1.08 16.89
N ILE A 160 -13.37 -1.91 17.56
CA ILE A 160 -13.18 -3.36 17.62
C ILE A 160 -13.21 -4.00 16.22
N ILE A 161 -14.14 -3.57 15.37
CA ILE A 161 -14.23 -4.07 13.99
C ILE A 161 -12.97 -3.72 13.19
N LEU A 162 -12.51 -2.47 13.25
CA LEU A 162 -11.33 -1.99 12.54
C LEU A 162 -10.05 -2.70 13.04
N ASP A 163 -9.87 -2.84 14.34
CA ASP A 163 -8.74 -3.55 14.95
C ASP A 163 -8.71 -5.03 14.50
N ASN A 164 -9.86 -5.69 14.41
CA ASN A 164 -9.96 -7.07 13.94
C ASN A 164 -9.70 -7.18 12.43
N LEU A 165 -10.22 -6.25 11.62
CA LEU A 165 -9.94 -6.21 10.18
C LEU A 165 -8.45 -6.05 9.91
N THR A 166 -7.78 -5.13 10.59
CA THR A 166 -6.31 -4.95 10.48
C THR A 166 -5.56 -6.25 10.76
N LYS A 167 -5.90 -6.95 11.86
CA LYS A 167 -5.25 -8.22 12.22
C LYS A 167 -5.51 -9.32 11.19
N ILE A 168 -6.76 -9.43 10.71
CA ILE A 168 -7.14 -10.39 9.68
C ILE A 168 -6.38 -10.13 8.37
N GLU A 169 -6.29 -8.89 7.95
CA GLU A 169 -5.60 -8.49 6.72
C GLU A 169 -4.10 -8.80 6.79
N GLN A 170 -3.46 -8.51 7.92
CA GLN A 170 -2.05 -8.86 8.15
C GLN A 170 -1.83 -10.38 8.18
N GLU A 171 -2.68 -11.14 8.88
CA GLU A 171 -2.56 -12.60 8.93
C GLU A 171 -2.80 -13.23 7.57
N PHE A 172 -3.78 -12.73 6.81
CA PHE A 172 -4.06 -13.16 5.44
C PHE A 172 -2.85 -12.95 4.53
N ALA A 173 -2.24 -11.77 4.57
CA ALA A 173 -1.05 -11.45 3.79
C ALA A 173 0.15 -12.32 4.21
N ARG A 174 0.34 -12.51 5.51
CA ARG A 174 1.42 -13.35 6.08
C ARG A 174 1.31 -14.81 5.66
N ASN A 175 0.11 -15.37 5.67
CA ASN A 175 -0.12 -16.76 5.24
C ASN A 175 0.26 -17.01 3.78
N ILE A 176 0.24 -15.97 2.92
CA ILE A 176 0.69 -16.05 1.53
C ILE A 176 2.19 -15.78 1.44
N ARG A 177 2.67 -14.70 2.06
CA ARG A 177 4.07 -14.25 1.99
C ARG A 177 5.04 -15.26 2.58
N ASP A 178 4.73 -15.77 3.76
CA ASP A 178 5.60 -16.66 4.53
C ASP A 178 5.24 -18.15 4.34
N ASN A 179 4.55 -18.48 3.24
CA ASN A 179 4.18 -19.88 2.94
C ASN A 179 5.45 -20.73 2.75
N PRO A 180 5.68 -21.75 3.60
CA PRO A 180 6.89 -22.57 3.56
C PRO A 180 6.85 -23.67 2.51
N GLU A 181 5.71 -23.91 1.87
CA GLU A 181 5.52 -25.00 0.93
C GLU A 181 6.48 -24.89 -0.27
N LYS A 182 6.96 -26.06 -0.70
CA LYS A 182 7.77 -26.20 -1.89
C LYS A 182 7.14 -27.27 -2.77
N VAL A 183 7.25 -27.07 -4.08
CA VAL A 183 6.84 -28.07 -5.06
C VAL A 183 8.09 -28.78 -5.56
N GLU A 184 8.02 -30.11 -5.62
CA GLU A 184 9.12 -30.98 -6.03
C GLU A 184 9.05 -31.26 -7.53
N PHE A 185 10.20 -31.17 -8.22
CA PHE A 185 10.31 -31.41 -9.65
C PHE A 185 11.52 -32.30 -9.95
N SER A 186 11.34 -33.24 -10.88
CA SER A 186 12.42 -34.03 -11.45
C SER A 186 13.27 -33.20 -12.42
N ALA A 187 14.45 -33.68 -12.77
CA ALA A 187 15.30 -33.04 -13.77
C ALA A 187 14.62 -32.94 -15.15
N ASP A 188 13.81 -33.94 -15.51
CA ASP A 188 13.08 -33.94 -16.80
C ASP A 188 12.00 -32.86 -16.86
N GLU A 189 11.34 -32.56 -15.73
CA GLU A 189 10.33 -31.51 -15.65
C GLU A 189 10.91 -30.09 -15.69
N LEU A 190 12.22 -29.95 -15.52
CA LEU A 190 12.94 -28.68 -15.65
C LEU A 190 13.48 -28.42 -17.07
N ARG A 191 13.22 -29.29 -18.02
CA ARG A 191 13.63 -29.04 -19.42
C ARG A 191 12.96 -27.76 -19.94
N GLY A 192 13.69 -27.03 -20.78
CA GLY A 192 13.30 -25.70 -21.27
C GLY A 192 13.81 -24.55 -20.40
N LEU A 193 14.19 -24.81 -19.13
CA LEU A 193 14.69 -23.77 -18.23
C LEU A 193 16.19 -23.50 -18.43
N PRO A 194 16.65 -22.25 -18.26
CA PRO A 194 18.08 -21.91 -18.34
C PRO A 194 18.90 -22.62 -17.27
N ASN A 195 20.13 -23.04 -17.64
CA ASN A 195 21.06 -23.68 -16.69
C ASN A 195 21.36 -22.80 -15.48
N SER A 196 21.43 -21.48 -15.64
CA SER A 196 21.64 -20.52 -14.55
C SER A 196 20.48 -20.50 -13.56
N TYR A 197 19.26 -20.73 -14.01
CA TYR A 197 18.09 -20.86 -13.15
C TYR A 197 18.18 -22.17 -12.34
N ILE A 198 18.41 -23.32 -13.02
CA ILE A 198 18.47 -24.63 -12.40
C ILE A 198 19.61 -24.73 -11.37
N ALA A 199 20.75 -24.10 -11.64
CA ALA A 199 21.92 -24.13 -10.75
C ALA A 199 21.67 -23.49 -9.37
N ASN A 200 20.67 -22.61 -9.26
CA ASN A 200 20.30 -21.93 -8.00
C ASN A 200 19.27 -22.71 -7.18
N LEU A 201 18.66 -23.77 -7.74
CA LEU A 201 17.63 -24.52 -7.07
C LEU A 201 18.21 -25.50 -6.02
N LYS A 202 17.55 -25.59 -4.88
CA LYS A 202 17.86 -26.59 -3.85
C LYS A 202 17.25 -27.94 -4.23
N LYS A 203 17.85 -29.03 -3.74
CA LYS A 203 17.33 -30.38 -3.89
C LYS A 203 16.95 -30.98 -2.53
N ASN A 204 15.95 -31.84 -2.54
CA ASN A 204 15.67 -32.71 -1.42
C ASN A 204 16.63 -33.95 -1.39
N GLU A 205 16.49 -34.81 -0.39
CA GLU A 205 17.31 -35.98 -0.23
C GLU A 205 17.14 -37.04 -1.35
N GLN A 206 16.01 -36.99 -2.06
CA GLN A 206 15.69 -37.84 -3.19
C GLN A 206 16.23 -37.28 -4.52
N GLY A 207 16.92 -36.12 -4.50
CA GLY A 207 17.51 -35.49 -5.66
C GLY A 207 16.53 -34.64 -6.50
N GLN A 208 15.27 -34.45 -6.04
CA GLN A 208 14.30 -33.61 -6.70
C GLN A 208 14.55 -32.13 -6.37
N TYR A 209 14.27 -31.26 -7.33
CA TYR A 209 14.42 -29.82 -7.18
C TYR A 209 13.22 -29.23 -6.45
N LEU A 210 13.51 -28.35 -5.47
CA LEU A 210 12.51 -27.69 -4.63
C LEU A 210 12.29 -26.25 -5.13
N LEU A 211 11.08 -25.95 -5.56
CA LEU A 211 10.68 -24.59 -5.97
C LEU A 211 9.65 -24.03 -5.01
N GLY A 212 9.88 -22.79 -4.57
CA GLY A 212 8.93 -22.01 -3.80
C GLY A 212 7.96 -21.23 -4.69
N PHE A 213 7.44 -20.15 -4.14
CA PHE A 213 6.42 -19.36 -4.84
C PHE A 213 6.83 -17.90 -5.08
N ASP A 214 8.12 -17.58 -4.90
CA ASP A 214 8.64 -16.26 -5.22
C ASP A 214 8.67 -16.04 -6.74
N TYR A 215 8.43 -14.81 -7.17
CA TYR A 215 8.40 -14.48 -8.60
C TYR A 215 9.63 -14.94 -9.38
N PRO A 216 10.88 -14.83 -8.87
CA PRO A 216 12.06 -15.32 -9.59
C PRO A 216 12.10 -16.85 -9.78
N GLU A 217 11.43 -17.62 -8.93
CA GLU A 217 11.29 -19.07 -9.08
C GLU A 217 10.07 -19.42 -9.95
N TYR A 218 8.91 -18.80 -9.68
CA TYR A 218 7.64 -19.17 -10.31
C TYR A 218 7.54 -18.73 -11.78
N LEU A 219 7.84 -17.47 -12.08
CA LEU A 219 7.58 -16.92 -13.40
C LEU A 219 8.40 -17.55 -14.52
N PRO A 220 9.75 -17.72 -14.39
CA PRO A 220 10.51 -18.38 -15.43
C PRO A 220 10.09 -19.84 -15.66
N PHE A 221 9.72 -20.57 -14.62
CA PHE A 221 9.21 -21.93 -14.74
C PHE A 221 7.93 -21.96 -15.57
N MET A 222 6.97 -21.10 -15.27
CA MET A 222 5.71 -21.04 -16.01
C MET A 222 5.86 -20.63 -17.47
N GLN A 223 6.88 -19.84 -17.79
CA GLN A 223 7.13 -19.35 -19.13
C GLN A 223 7.95 -20.31 -19.99
N LEU A 224 8.89 -21.07 -19.40
CA LEU A 224 9.95 -21.75 -20.12
C LEU A 224 9.97 -23.27 -19.96
N ALA A 225 9.35 -23.83 -18.89
CA ALA A 225 9.34 -25.29 -18.72
C ALA A 225 8.57 -25.97 -19.84
N ASP A 226 9.14 -27.03 -20.45
CA ASP A 226 8.52 -27.77 -21.54
C ASP A 226 7.26 -28.53 -21.12
N SER A 227 7.20 -29.01 -19.87
CA SER A 227 6.14 -29.88 -19.38
C SER A 227 4.89 -29.10 -18.96
N ASP A 228 3.80 -29.27 -19.71
CA ASP A 228 2.46 -28.71 -19.38
C ASP A 228 1.94 -29.23 -18.03
N ASP A 229 2.10 -30.50 -17.74
CA ASP A 229 1.65 -31.11 -16.48
C ASP A 229 2.42 -30.53 -15.29
N ALA A 230 3.72 -30.31 -15.43
CA ALA A 230 4.52 -29.67 -14.39
C ALA A 230 4.09 -28.22 -14.16
N ARG A 231 3.89 -27.44 -15.23
CA ARG A 231 3.36 -26.07 -15.14
C ARG A 231 1.99 -26.04 -14.47
N LYS A 232 1.07 -26.92 -14.87
CA LYS A 232 -0.28 -27.02 -14.29
C LYS A 232 -0.22 -27.35 -12.81
N ARG A 233 0.60 -28.32 -12.40
CA ARG A 233 0.79 -28.69 -10.99
C ARG A 233 1.33 -27.52 -10.18
N TYR A 234 2.33 -26.81 -10.72
CA TYR A 234 2.93 -25.68 -10.05
C TYR A 234 1.94 -24.51 -9.90
N GLN A 235 1.17 -24.21 -10.95
CA GLN A 235 0.13 -23.18 -10.91
C GLN A 235 -0.95 -23.48 -9.85
N ILE A 236 -1.39 -24.74 -9.77
CA ILE A 236 -2.37 -25.15 -8.75
C ILE A 236 -1.81 -24.95 -7.34
N ALA A 237 -0.57 -25.34 -7.09
CA ALA A 237 0.09 -25.12 -5.80
C ALA A 237 0.23 -23.62 -5.50
N TYR A 238 0.69 -22.84 -6.48
CA TYR A 238 0.81 -21.38 -6.37
C TYR A 238 -0.51 -20.69 -6.00
N THR A 239 -1.61 -21.06 -6.65
CA THR A 239 -2.94 -20.47 -6.40
C THR A 239 -3.57 -20.93 -5.09
N ARG A 240 -3.13 -22.05 -4.54
CA ARG A 240 -3.65 -22.60 -3.27
C ARG A 240 -2.88 -22.14 -2.03
N ARG A 241 -1.87 -21.29 -2.18
CA ARG A 241 -1.10 -20.80 -1.04
C ARG A 241 -1.99 -20.17 0.03
N GLY A 242 -1.84 -20.65 1.26
CA GLY A 242 -2.58 -20.14 2.40
C GLY A 242 -4.10 -20.38 2.38
N THR A 243 -4.64 -21.10 1.39
CA THR A 243 -6.09 -21.22 1.14
C THR A 243 -6.86 -21.69 2.38
N GLU A 244 -6.42 -22.74 3.06
CA GLU A 244 -7.17 -23.31 4.19
C GLU A 244 -7.37 -22.28 5.32
N LYS A 245 -6.33 -21.53 5.67
CA LYS A 245 -6.39 -20.50 6.70
C LYS A 245 -7.13 -19.25 6.19
N ASN A 246 -6.82 -18.84 4.97
CA ASN A 246 -7.30 -17.58 4.42
C ASN A 246 -8.79 -17.58 4.05
N LEU A 247 -9.38 -18.75 3.74
CA LEU A 247 -10.84 -18.82 3.53
C LEU A 247 -11.62 -18.49 4.82
N VAL A 248 -11.12 -18.93 5.97
CA VAL A 248 -11.72 -18.57 7.27
C VAL A 248 -11.59 -17.07 7.53
N LEU A 249 -10.39 -16.52 7.32
CA LEU A 249 -10.12 -15.08 7.49
C LEU A 249 -10.95 -14.23 6.53
N LEU A 250 -11.10 -14.67 5.27
CA LEU A 250 -11.92 -13.99 4.28
C LEU A 250 -13.38 -13.90 4.73
N LYS A 251 -13.93 -15.01 5.23
CA LYS A 251 -15.31 -15.00 5.76
C LYS A 251 -15.45 -14.03 6.92
N GLN A 252 -14.52 -14.06 7.86
CA GLN A 252 -14.54 -13.13 9.00
C GLN A 252 -14.45 -11.67 8.55
N ALA A 253 -13.58 -11.36 7.58
CA ALA A 253 -13.47 -10.02 7.03
C ALA A 253 -14.77 -9.55 6.35
N ILE A 254 -15.45 -10.44 5.61
CA ILE A 254 -16.75 -10.13 4.97
C ILE A 254 -17.81 -9.84 6.04
N ASP A 255 -17.91 -10.66 7.08
CA ASP A 255 -18.87 -10.49 8.16
C ASP A 255 -18.64 -9.16 8.91
N LEU A 256 -17.38 -8.84 9.24
CA LEU A 256 -17.02 -7.58 9.90
C LEU A 256 -17.27 -6.35 9.01
N ARG A 257 -16.98 -6.44 7.71
CA ARG A 257 -17.27 -5.35 6.77
C ARG A 257 -18.76 -5.13 6.60
N TYR A 258 -19.55 -6.19 6.63
CA TYR A 258 -21.01 -6.07 6.63
C TYR A 258 -21.49 -5.37 7.90
N GLU A 259 -21.03 -5.80 9.09
CA GLU A 259 -21.38 -5.16 10.36
C GLU A 259 -20.98 -3.68 10.38
N LEU A 260 -19.78 -3.35 9.86
CA LEU A 260 -19.32 -1.96 9.72
C LEU A 260 -20.35 -1.14 8.93
N ALA A 261 -20.78 -1.63 7.77
CA ALA A 261 -21.77 -0.93 6.95
C ALA A 261 -23.09 -0.71 7.70
N GLN A 262 -23.54 -1.70 8.47
CA GLN A 262 -24.77 -1.58 9.28
C GLN A 262 -24.66 -0.51 10.38
N LEU A 263 -23.47 -0.33 11.00
CA LEU A 263 -23.25 0.74 11.97
C LEU A 263 -23.51 2.13 11.38
N PHE A 264 -23.21 2.30 10.08
CA PHE A 264 -23.43 3.54 9.34
C PHE A 264 -24.79 3.59 8.62
N GLY A 265 -25.64 2.57 8.75
CA GLY A 265 -26.98 2.52 8.15
C GLY A 265 -26.99 2.16 6.67
N TYR A 266 -25.91 1.58 6.13
CA TYR A 266 -25.81 1.15 4.71
C TYR A 266 -26.22 -0.31 4.54
N LYS A 267 -26.81 -0.66 3.38
CA LYS A 267 -27.22 -2.03 3.04
C LYS A 267 -26.05 -3.00 2.95
N SER A 268 -24.92 -2.54 2.41
CA SER A 268 -23.73 -3.34 2.19
C SER A 268 -22.46 -2.52 2.40
N TYR A 269 -21.32 -3.21 2.54
CA TYR A 269 -20.01 -2.56 2.60
C TYR A 269 -19.70 -1.79 1.31
N ALA A 270 -20.14 -2.30 0.15
CA ALA A 270 -19.95 -1.62 -1.12
C ALA A 270 -20.71 -0.28 -1.16
N ASP A 271 -21.96 -0.23 -0.68
CA ASP A 271 -22.72 1.02 -0.59
C ASP A 271 -21.99 2.06 0.28
N TRP A 272 -21.50 1.64 1.44
CA TRP A 272 -20.75 2.52 2.34
C TRP A 272 -19.43 2.98 1.73
N LYS A 273 -18.65 2.07 1.13
CA LYS A 273 -17.30 2.37 0.62
C LYS A 273 -17.32 3.24 -0.64
N LEU A 274 -18.36 3.12 -1.46
CA LEU A 274 -18.47 3.84 -2.73
C LEU A 274 -19.06 5.24 -2.60
N LYS A 275 -19.68 5.60 -1.47
CA LYS A 275 -20.40 6.87 -1.28
C LYS A 275 -19.60 8.12 -1.64
N ASN A 276 -18.29 8.11 -1.36
CA ASN A 276 -17.36 9.20 -1.65
C ASN A 276 -16.42 8.89 -2.83
N ARG A 277 -16.73 7.86 -3.63
CA ARG A 277 -15.96 7.48 -4.81
C ARG A 277 -16.63 8.00 -6.08
N MET A 278 -15.89 8.03 -7.20
CA MET A 278 -16.41 8.51 -8.49
C MET A 278 -17.68 7.76 -8.93
N ALA A 279 -17.77 6.45 -8.70
CA ALA A 279 -18.93 5.64 -9.03
C ALA A 279 -20.15 5.85 -8.11
N GLN A 280 -19.93 6.35 -6.90
CA GLN A 280 -20.93 6.67 -5.85
C GLN A 280 -21.76 5.50 -5.31
N ASN A 281 -22.06 4.49 -6.10
CA ASN A 281 -22.89 3.35 -5.73
C ASN A 281 -22.51 2.07 -6.49
N PRO A 282 -22.91 0.88 -6.00
CA PRO A 282 -22.63 -0.41 -6.64
C PRO A 282 -23.31 -0.58 -8.01
N GLU A 283 -24.46 0.03 -8.23
CA GLU A 283 -25.20 -0.04 -9.49
C GLU A 283 -24.39 0.56 -10.63
N THR A 284 -23.79 1.74 -10.44
CA THR A 284 -22.91 2.39 -11.42
C THR A 284 -21.67 1.53 -11.73
N VAL A 285 -21.07 0.88 -10.71
CA VAL A 285 -19.95 -0.05 -10.93
C VAL A 285 -20.38 -1.25 -11.78
N ASN A 286 -21.51 -1.86 -11.43
CA ASN A 286 -22.03 -3.02 -12.16
C ASN A 286 -22.40 -2.69 -13.61
N GLN A 287 -22.98 -1.52 -13.85
CA GLN A 287 -23.27 -1.06 -15.20
C GLN A 287 -21.99 -0.93 -16.02
N PHE A 288 -20.98 -0.23 -15.50
CA PHE A 288 -19.68 -0.08 -16.15
C PHE A 288 -19.02 -1.44 -16.46
N LEU A 289 -19.00 -2.36 -15.49
CA LEU A 289 -18.42 -3.69 -15.68
C LEU A 289 -19.18 -4.50 -16.74
N ASN A 290 -20.51 -4.41 -16.78
CA ASN A 290 -21.32 -5.07 -17.80
C ASN A 290 -21.07 -4.50 -19.20
N GLU A 291 -20.91 -3.18 -19.33
CA GLU A 291 -20.55 -2.55 -20.61
C GLU A 291 -19.18 -3.04 -21.10
N VAL A 292 -18.16 -3.05 -20.23
CA VAL A 292 -16.83 -3.59 -20.55
C VAL A 292 -16.90 -5.07 -20.93
N HIS A 293 -17.61 -5.89 -20.15
CA HIS A 293 -17.82 -7.31 -20.43
C HIS A 293 -18.42 -7.55 -21.81
N ASN A 294 -19.46 -6.82 -22.16
CA ASN A 294 -20.16 -6.97 -23.44
C ASN A 294 -19.27 -6.59 -24.64
N ILE A 295 -18.35 -5.65 -24.46
CA ILE A 295 -17.40 -5.23 -25.52
C ILE A 295 -16.24 -6.22 -25.63
N VAL A 296 -15.64 -6.64 -24.50
CA VAL A 296 -14.39 -7.40 -24.49
C VAL A 296 -14.61 -8.91 -24.74
N THR A 297 -15.68 -9.50 -24.18
CA THR A 297 -15.89 -10.95 -24.26
C THR A 297 -16.00 -11.52 -25.68
N PRO A 298 -16.66 -10.87 -26.66
CA PRO A 298 -16.66 -11.36 -28.04
C PRO A 298 -15.27 -11.37 -28.68
N LEU A 299 -14.43 -10.37 -28.34
CA LEU A 299 -13.06 -10.25 -28.84
C LEU A 299 -12.18 -11.35 -28.23
N GLU A 300 -12.23 -11.54 -26.92
CA GLU A 300 -11.53 -12.61 -26.20
C GLU A 300 -11.84 -14.00 -26.78
N LYS A 301 -13.13 -14.31 -27.01
CA LYS A 301 -13.54 -15.58 -27.60
C LYS A 301 -12.91 -15.82 -28.98
N LYS A 302 -12.84 -14.76 -29.79
CA LYS A 302 -12.19 -14.84 -31.12
C LYS A 302 -10.68 -15.07 -31.01
N GLU A 303 -10.01 -14.37 -30.10
CA GLU A 303 -8.56 -14.53 -29.86
C GLU A 303 -8.24 -15.94 -29.35
N VAL A 304 -8.99 -16.45 -28.36
CA VAL A 304 -8.83 -17.82 -27.84
C VAL A 304 -9.04 -18.87 -28.95
N GLN A 305 -9.98 -18.65 -29.85
CA GLN A 305 -10.19 -19.55 -30.98
C GLN A 305 -8.99 -19.54 -31.92
N THR A 306 -8.45 -18.37 -32.26
CA THR A 306 -7.24 -18.24 -33.10
C THR A 306 -6.01 -18.92 -32.47
N LEU A 307 -5.88 -18.88 -31.14
CA LEU A 307 -4.78 -19.56 -30.43
C LEU A 307 -4.93 -21.09 -30.40
N ARG A 308 -6.12 -21.63 -30.65
CA ARG A 308 -6.38 -23.09 -30.70
C ARG A 308 -6.16 -23.68 -32.08
N GLU A 309 -6.19 -22.87 -33.13
CA GLU A 309 -5.89 -23.22 -34.53
C GLU A 309 -4.39 -23.20 -34.82
#